data_1239248b8fcfa5f6ea1a719eae46a006
#
_entry.id   1239248b8fcfa5f6ea1a719eae46a006
#
_cell.length_a   1.000
_cell.length_b   1.000
_cell.length_c   1.000
_cell.angle_alpha   90.00
_cell.angle_beta   90.00
_cell.angle_gamma   90.00
#
_symmetry.space_group_name_H-M   'P 1'
#
loop_
_entity.id
_entity.type
_entity.pdbx_description
1 polymer ?
#
loop_
_entity_poly.entity_id
_entity_poly.type
_entity_poly.pdbx_seq_one_letter_code
_entity_poly.pdbx_strand_id
1 'polypeptide(L)'
;MKKTINQNIVLFNIALKYNIIDISVITSWADDYILNNEIDVNHYFIIEISWAHTKERIQEILMDEIYKREITNLKIQGNLFFPFLSLYDLSSDTNFIFITNKLLALALDNEVEFSEKEMELIYYVDECRDEYIDGVMSFEEALENLLLLLSEKLFIKF
;
A
#
# COMPACT_ATOMS: atom_id res chain seq x y z
N MET A 1 12.50 10.99 -1.44
CA MET A 1 11.61 12.15 -1.34
C MET A 1 10.54 11.90 -0.29
N LYS A 2 10.35 12.84 0.63
CA LYS A 2 9.36 12.69 1.70
C LYS A 2 7.95 12.80 1.13
N LYS A 3 7.07 11.86 1.47
CA LYS A 3 5.66 11.92 1.04
C LYS A 3 4.97 13.15 1.64
N THR A 4 4.12 13.78 0.83
CA THR A 4 3.27 14.87 1.32
C THR A 4 2.13 14.32 2.18
N ILE A 5 1.50 15.17 2.98
CA ILE A 5 0.31 14.79 3.76
C ILE A 5 -0.81 14.29 2.83
N ASN A 6 -1.04 14.96 1.70
CA ASN A 6 -2.05 14.54 0.74
C ASN A 6 -1.76 13.15 0.15
N GLN A 7 -0.50 12.87 -0.17
CA GLN A 7 -0.10 11.53 -0.62
C GLN A 7 -0.33 10.48 0.45
N ASN A 8 0.00 10.76 1.71
CA ASN A 8 -0.25 9.84 2.82
C ASN A 8 -1.74 9.56 3.00
N ILE A 9 -2.59 10.59 2.94
CA ILE A 9 -4.05 10.43 3.06
C ILE A 9 -4.56 9.46 1.99
N VAL A 10 -4.22 9.67 0.73
CA VAL A 10 -4.67 8.82 -0.38
C VAL A 10 -4.07 7.43 -0.29
N LEU A 11 -2.76 7.32 0.00
CA LEU A 11 -2.07 6.05 0.15
C LEU A 11 -2.70 5.16 1.24
N PHE A 12 -2.94 5.72 2.41
CA PHE A 12 -3.56 4.98 3.51
C PHE A 12 -5.00 4.58 3.20
N ASN A 13 -5.76 5.47 2.58
CA ASN A 13 -7.13 5.16 2.19
C ASN A 13 -7.20 3.95 1.25
N ILE A 14 -6.35 3.92 0.23
CA ILE A 14 -6.28 2.80 -0.72
C ILE A 14 -5.75 1.53 -0.04
N ALA A 15 -4.70 1.65 0.76
CA ALA A 15 -4.11 0.50 1.46
C ALA A 15 -5.12 -0.15 2.43
N LEU A 16 -5.95 0.62 3.11
CA LEU A 16 -7.04 0.10 3.94
C LEU A 16 -8.14 -0.54 3.09
N LYS A 17 -8.53 0.10 2.00
CA LYS A 17 -9.54 -0.41 1.07
C LYS A 17 -9.24 -1.84 0.61
N TYR A 18 -7.98 -2.13 0.31
CA TYR A 18 -7.53 -3.44 -0.15
C TYR A 18 -7.02 -4.35 0.97
N ASN A 19 -7.11 -3.94 2.22
CA ASN A 19 -6.61 -4.69 3.38
C ASN A 19 -5.10 -5.01 3.31
N ILE A 20 -4.33 -4.12 2.70
CA ILE A 20 -2.87 -4.25 2.60
C ILE A 20 -2.21 -3.96 3.94
N ILE A 21 -2.76 -3.03 4.71
CA ILE A 21 -2.31 -2.65 6.04
C ILE A 21 -3.48 -2.76 7.03
N ASP A 22 -3.17 -2.96 8.30
CA ASP A 22 -4.15 -2.78 9.37
C ASP A 22 -4.08 -1.36 9.94
N ILE A 23 -5.01 -1.03 10.82
CA ILE A 23 -5.11 0.31 11.39
C ILE A 23 -3.89 0.69 12.23
N SER A 24 -3.16 -0.27 12.79
CA SER A 24 -1.98 -0.01 13.62
C SER A 24 -0.88 0.71 12.86
N VAL A 25 -0.73 0.46 11.57
CA VAL A 25 0.23 1.15 10.71
C VAL A 25 -0.09 2.65 10.63
N ILE A 26 -1.37 2.98 10.48
CA ILE A 26 -1.81 4.38 10.34
C ILE A 26 -1.79 5.09 11.68
N THR A 27 -2.27 4.46 12.75
CA THR A 27 -2.25 5.05 14.09
C THR A 27 -0.82 5.29 14.58
N SER A 28 0.11 4.36 14.30
CA SER A 28 1.53 4.55 14.60
C SER A 28 2.13 5.72 13.82
N TRP A 29 1.79 5.85 12.55
CA TRP A 29 2.21 7.01 11.76
C TRP A 29 1.67 8.32 12.37
N ALA A 30 0.41 8.34 12.79
CA ALA A 30 -0.21 9.51 13.39
C ALA A 30 0.47 9.90 14.71
N ASP A 31 0.76 8.92 15.56
CA ASP A 31 1.46 9.12 16.81
C ASP A 31 2.87 9.70 16.58
N ASP A 32 3.61 9.11 15.65
CA ASP A 32 4.95 9.60 15.29
C ASP A 32 4.91 11.03 14.73
N TYR A 33 3.90 11.33 13.91
CA TYR A 33 3.72 12.67 13.37
C TYR A 33 3.46 13.69 14.48
N ILE A 34 2.57 13.38 15.41
CA ILE A 34 2.25 14.26 16.55
C ILE A 34 3.50 14.52 17.43
N LEU A 35 4.32 13.51 17.65
CA LEU A 35 5.53 13.64 18.46
C LEU A 35 6.62 14.50 17.81
N ASN A 36 6.67 14.55 16.49
CA ASN A 36 7.76 15.16 15.74
C ASN A 36 7.39 16.45 15.00
N ASN A 37 6.12 16.88 15.06
CA ASN A 37 5.65 18.06 14.34
C ASN A 37 4.69 18.89 15.19
N GLU A 38 4.65 20.18 14.92
CA GLU A 38 3.56 21.03 15.44
C GLU A 38 2.27 20.74 14.66
N ILE A 39 1.17 20.62 15.40
CA ILE A 39 -0.14 20.33 14.82
C ILE A 39 -0.92 21.62 14.67
N ASP A 40 -1.16 22.04 13.46
CA ASP A 40 -2.07 23.15 13.14
C ASP A 40 -3.48 22.66 12.79
N VAL A 41 -4.39 23.59 12.52
CA VAL A 41 -5.80 23.27 12.21
C VAL A 41 -5.95 22.37 11.00
N ASN A 42 -5.04 22.45 10.02
CA ASN A 42 -5.10 21.63 8.80
C ASN A 42 -4.66 20.17 9.04
N HIS A 43 -4.07 19.89 10.19
CA HIS A 43 -3.57 18.58 10.57
C HIS A 43 -4.29 17.96 11.79
N TYR A 44 -5.38 18.57 12.26
CA TYR A 44 -6.13 18.04 13.40
C TYR A 44 -6.72 16.64 13.14
N PHE A 45 -6.98 16.29 11.89
CA PHE A 45 -7.42 14.93 11.54
C PHE A 45 -6.40 13.87 11.97
N ILE A 46 -5.11 14.20 12.06
CA ILE A 46 -4.06 13.26 12.50
C ILE A 46 -4.27 12.88 13.97
N ILE A 47 -4.69 13.83 14.81
CA ILE A 47 -5.06 13.56 16.20
C ILE A 47 -6.28 12.62 16.25
N GLU A 48 -7.29 12.86 15.42
CA GLU A 48 -8.46 12.00 15.34
C GLU A 48 -8.09 10.57 14.91
N ILE A 49 -7.17 10.42 13.96
CA ILE A 49 -6.64 9.12 13.55
C ILE A 49 -5.93 8.41 14.71
N SER A 50 -5.07 9.14 15.45
CA SER A 50 -4.34 8.59 16.60
C SER A 50 -5.30 8.00 17.66
N TRP A 51 -6.48 8.57 17.81
CA TRP A 51 -7.49 8.13 18.78
C TRP A 51 -8.51 7.14 18.23
N ALA A 52 -8.47 6.86 16.93
CA ALA A 52 -9.42 5.95 16.31
C ALA A 52 -9.10 4.49 16.63
N HIS A 53 -10.14 3.68 16.88
CA HIS A 53 -10.02 2.28 17.26
C HIS A 53 -10.61 1.32 16.23
N THR A 54 -11.20 1.83 15.15
CA THR A 54 -11.83 1.01 14.12
C THR A 54 -11.38 1.43 12.73
N LYS A 55 -11.36 0.46 11.83
CA LYS A 55 -11.05 0.68 10.42
C LYS A 55 -12.04 1.65 9.78
N GLU A 56 -13.31 1.50 10.08
CA GLU A 56 -14.40 2.32 9.55
C GLU A 56 -14.22 3.78 9.94
N ARG A 57 -13.83 4.05 11.20
CA ARG A 57 -13.60 5.41 11.66
C ARG A 57 -12.41 6.06 10.95
N ILE A 58 -11.33 5.32 10.77
CA ILE A 58 -10.15 5.83 10.05
C ILE A 58 -10.49 6.08 8.58
N GLN A 59 -11.22 5.18 7.93
CA GLN A 59 -11.68 5.39 6.55
C GLN A 59 -12.55 6.63 6.42
N GLU A 60 -13.46 6.85 7.35
CA GLU A 60 -14.31 8.03 7.39
C GLU A 60 -13.48 9.32 7.49
N ILE A 61 -12.50 9.36 8.42
CA ILE A 61 -11.60 10.51 8.58
C ILE A 61 -10.82 10.78 7.29
N LEU A 62 -10.24 9.75 6.69
CA LEU A 62 -9.45 9.89 5.47
C LEU A 62 -10.31 10.35 4.29
N MET A 63 -11.50 9.81 4.12
CA MET A 63 -12.44 10.21 3.06
C MET A 63 -12.89 11.67 3.24
N ASP A 64 -13.18 12.10 4.46
CA ASP A 64 -13.53 13.48 4.76
C ASP A 64 -12.38 14.44 4.36
N GLU A 65 -11.13 14.06 4.66
CA GLU A 65 -9.97 14.86 4.28
C GLU A 65 -9.75 14.90 2.77
N ILE A 66 -9.94 13.78 2.07
CA ILE A 66 -9.88 13.72 0.60
C ILE A 66 -10.87 14.71 0.00
N TYR A 67 -12.08 14.73 0.52
CA TYR A 67 -13.14 15.62 0.06
C TYR A 67 -12.84 17.09 0.38
N LYS A 68 -12.50 17.41 1.63
CA LYS A 68 -12.19 18.78 2.07
C LYS A 68 -11.00 19.38 1.35
N ARG A 69 -9.99 18.58 1.02
CA ARG A 69 -8.76 19.02 0.34
C ARG A 69 -8.88 18.99 -1.17
N GLU A 70 -10.01 18.54 -1.71
CA GLU A 70 -10.25 18.44 -3.14
C GLU A 70 -9.17 17.61 -3.88
N ILE A 71 -8.74 16.51 -3.25
CA ILE A 71 -7.69 15.63 -3.79
C ILE A 71 -8.23 14.34 -4.41
N THR A 72 -9.48 14.35 -4.88
CA THR A 72 -10.16 13.19 -5.48
C THR A 72 -9.47 12.67 -6.75
N ASN A 73 -8.68 13.51 -7.42
CA ASN A 73 -7.97 13.16 -8.67
C ASN A 73 -6.48 12.87 -8.45
N LEU A 74 -6.00 12.80 -7.20
CA LEU A 74 -4.60 12.52 -6.92
C LEU A 74 -4.31 11.04 -7.16
N LYS A 75 -3.48 10.78 -8.18
CA LYS A 75 -2.99 9.43 -8.44
C LYS A 75 -1.78 9.12 -7.58
N ILE A 76 -1.74 7.88 -7.04
CA ILE A 76 -0.66 7.40 -6.21
C ILE A 76 0.22 6.44 -7.02
N GLN A 77 1.53 6.65 -6.94
CA GLN A 77 2.49 5.72 -7.54
C GLN A 77 2.40 4.36 -6.84
N GLY A 78 2.20 3.31 -7.62
CA GLY A 78 1.99 1.96 -7.08
C GLY A 78 3.15 1.43 -6.27
N ASN A 79 4.38 1.85 -6.58
CA ASN A 79 5.57 1.44 -5.82
C ASN A 79 5.57 1.91 -4.36
N LEU A 80 4.74 2.88 -4.00
CA LEU A 80 4.59 3.33 -2.62
C LEU A 80 3.93 2.27 -1.72
N PHE A 81 3.26 1.28 -2.31
CA PHE A 81 2.69 0.15 -1.57
C PHE A 81 3.71 -0.97 -1.29
N PHE A 82 4.83 -1.02 -2.01
CA PHE A 82 5.82 -2.10 -1.87
C PHE A 82 6.39 -2.24 -0.46
N PRO A 83 6.71 -1.17 0.28
CA PRO A 83 7.15 -1.29 1.67
C PRO A 83 6.13 -1.99 2.57
N PHE A 84 4.83 -1.77 2.37
CA PHE A 84 3.78 -2.44 3.14
C PHE A 84 3.70 -3.93 2.79
N LEU A 85 3.77 -4.26 1.51
CA LEU A 85 3.73 -5.64 1.05
C LEU A 85 4.98 -6.44 1.49
N SER A 86 6.12 -5.77 1.60
CA SER A 86 7.38 -6.38 2.04
C SER A 86 7.41 -6.70 3.53
N LEU A 87 6.46 -6.22 4.32
CA LEU A 87 6.34 -6.57 5.75
C LEU A 87 5.75 -7.96 5.98
N TYR A 88 5.07 -8.52 4.99
CA TYR A 88 4.54 -9.88 5.07
C TYR A 88 5.65 -10.92 4.96
N ASP A 89 5.47 -12.05 5.65
CA ASP A 89 6.39 -13.17 5.53
C ASP A 89 6.26 -13.82 4.15
N LEU A 90 7.22 -13.54 3.28
CA LEU A 90 7.24 -13.98 1.90
C LEU A 90 7.61 -15.47 1.74
N SER A 91 8.03 -16.15 2.83
CA SER A 91 8.23 -17.60 2.81
C SER A 91 6.92 -18.39 2.89
N SER A 92 5.83 -17.73 3.26
CA SER A 92 4.48 -18.30 3.30
C SER A 92 3.81 -18.23 1.93
N ASP A 93 3.36 -19.37 1.41
CA ASP A 93 2.62 -19.42 0.15
C ASP A 93 1.27 -18.71 0.24
N THR A 94 0.63 -18.73 1.39
CA THR A 94 -0.62 -17.97 1.65
C THR A 94 -0.38 -16.48 1.50
N ASN A 95 0.72 -15.96 2.07
CA ASN A 95 1.09 -14.55 1.91
C ASN A 95 1.47 -14.22 0.47
N PHE A 96 2.18 -15.10 -0.20
CA PHE A 96 2.51 -14.95 -1.62
C PHE A 96 1.24 -14.78 -2.47
N ILE A 97 0.27 -15.64 -2.29
CA ILE A 97 -1.02 -15.59 -3.01
C ILE A 97 -1.76 -14.27 -2.66
N PHE A 98 -1.79 -13.91 -1.39
CA PHE A 98 -2.40 -12.66 -0.94
C PHE A 98 -1.75 -11.43 -1.61
N ILE A 99 -0.42 -11.33 -1.57
CA ILE A 99 0.34 -10.19 -2.11
C ILE A 99 0.14 -10.07 -3.62
N THR A 100 0.23 -11.17 -4.35
CA THR A 100 0.04 -11.16 -5.80
C THR A 100 -1.37 -10.74 -6.20
N ASN A 101 -2.38 -11.17 -5.45
CA ASN A 101 -3.76 -10.72 -5.63
C ASN A 101 -3.91 -9.21 -5.38
N LYS A 102 -3.24 -8.68 -4.34
CA LYS A 102 -3.30 -7.24 -4.02
C LYS A 102 -2.58 -6.40 -5.07
N LEU A 103 -1.45 -6.86 -5.57
CA LEU A 103 -0.72 -6.18 -6.65
C LEU A 103 -1.58 -6.08 -7.92
N LEU A 104 -2.27 -7.15 -8.28
CA LEU A 104 -3.18 -7.11 -9.42
C LEU A 104 -4.35 -6.16 -9.19
N ALA A 105 -4.96 -6.18 -8.00
CA ALA A 105 -6.03 -5.26 -7.65
C ALA A 105 -5.59 -3.80 -7.73
N LEU A 106 -4.40 -3.49 -7.23
CA LEU A 106 -3.81 -2.15 -7.33
C LEU A 106 -3.53 -1.75 -8.78
N ALA A 107 -3.05 -2.69 -9.61
CA ALA A 107 -2.78 -2.43 -11.02
C ALA A 107 -4.04 -2.09 -11.82
N LEU A 108 -5.19 -2.58 -11.39
CA LEU A 108 -6.49 -2.31 -12.01
C LEU A 108 -7.23 -1.12 -11.40
N ASP A 109 -6.67 -0.51 -10.34
CA ASP A 109 -7.29 0.64 -9.69
C ASP A 109 -6.93 1.94 -10.41
N ASN A 110 -7.94 2.75 -10.74
CA ASN A 110 -7.76 4.02 -11.46
C ASN A 110 -6.99 5.08 -10.66
N GLU A 111 -6.93 4.96 -9.35
CA GLU A 111 -6.23 5.91 -8.47
C GLU A 111 -4.76 5.55 -8.28
N VAL A 112 -4.34 4.37 -8.76
CA VAL A 112 -2.97 3.86 -8.64
C VAL A 112 -2.31 3.81 -10.00
N GLU A 113 -1.07 4.28 -10.06
CA GLU A 113 -0.30 4.34 -11.28
C GLU A 113 1.03 3.59 -11.13
N PHE A 114 1.20 2.56 -11.94
CA PHE A 114 2.46 1.83 -12.07
C PHE A 114 3.15 2.21 -13.39
N SER A 115 4.47 2.11 -13.43
CA SER A 115 5.21 2.20 -14.69
C SER A 115 4.87 1.01 -15.59
N GLU A 116 5.13 1.16 -16.88
CA GLU A 116 4.91 0.09 -17.87
C GLU A 116 5.67 -1.19 -17.46
N LYS A 117 6.92 -1.05 -17.04
CA LYS A 117 7.74 -2.18 -16.58
C LYS A 117 7.15 -2.84 -15.33
N GLU A 118 6.67 -2.06 -14.38
CA GLU A 118 6.02 -2.59 -13.19
C GLU A 118 4.73 -3.33 -13.53
N MET A 119 3.93 -2.81 -14.45
CA MET A 119 2.72 -3.48 -14.93
C MET A 119 3.04 -4.83 -15.58
N GLU A 120 4.05 -4.89 -16.43
CA GLU A 120 4.50 -6.14 -17.04
C GLU A 120 4.92 -7.17 -15.99
N LEU A 121 5.69 -6.75 -14.98
CA LEU A 121 6.12 -7.63 -13.89
C LEU A 121 4.96 -8.10 -13.02
N ILE A 122 3.98 -7.23 -12.74
CA ILE A 122 2.78 -7.59 -11.97
C ILE A 122 1.97 -8.65 -12.70
N TYR A 123 1.75 -8.50 -13.99
CA TYR A 123 1.03 -9.50 -14.78
C TYR A 123 1.81 -10.81 -14.88
N TYR A 124 3.12 -10.74 -15.01
CA TYR A 124 3.97 -11.94 -15.03
C TYR A 124 3.95 -12.70 -13.69
N VAL A 125 4.02 -11.98 -12.58
CA VAL A 125 3.91 -12.57 -11.24
C VAL A 125 2.53 -13.18 -11.01
N ASP A 126 1.48 -12.58 -11.55
CA ASP A 126 0.12 -13.12 -11.53
C ASP A 126 0.03 -14.47 -12.26
N GLU A 127 0.64 -14.58 -13.43
CA GLU A 127 0.76 -15.85 -14.16
C GLU A 127 1.55 -16.89 -13.37
N CYS A 128 2.67 -16.49 -12.77
CA CYS A 128 3.50 -17.38 -11.93
C CYS A 128 2.70 -17.92 -10.73
N ARG A 129 1.85 -17.11 -10.12
CA ARG A 129 0.97 -17.56 -9.04
C ARG A 129 0.03 -18.65 -9.52
N ASP A 130 -0.61 -18.46 -10.68
CA ASP A 130 -1.54 -19.44 -11.24
C ASP A 130 -0.82 -20.75 -11.60
N GLU A 131 0.35 -20.68 -12.22
CA GLU A 131 1.18 -21.84 -12.52
C GLU A 131 1.63 -22.58 -11.24
N TYR A 132 1.94 -21.85 -10.18
CA TYR A 132 2.23 -22.45 -8.89
C TYR A 132 1.00 -23.20 -8.31
N ILE A 133 -0.15 -22.57 -8.32
CA ILE A 133 -1.41 -23.18 -7.83
C ILE A 133 -1.74 -24.44 -8.63
N ASP A 134 -1.51 -24.42 -9.93
CA ASP A 134 -1.77 -25.53 -10.84
C ASP A 134 -0.68 -26.63 -10.78
N GLY A 135 0.38 -26.42 -9.99
CA GLY A 135 1.47 -27.39 -9.83
C GLY A 135 2.45 -27.43 -10.98
N VAL A 136 2.44 -26.45 -11.87
CA VAL A 136 3.35 -26.35 -13.03
C VAL A 136 4.68 -25.70 -12.68
N MET A 137 4.66 -24.79 -11.70
CA MET A 137 5.83 -24.06 -11.23
C MET A 137 6.08 -24.31 -9.75
N SER A 138 7.35 -24.38 -9.32
CA SER A 138 7.68 -24.47 -7.89
C SER A 138 7.42 -23.15 -7.18
N PHE A 139 7.20 -23.22 -5.86
CA PHE A 139 7.03 -22.02 -5.04
C PHE A 139 8.26 -21.11 -5.09
N GLU A 140 9.46 -21.68 -5.04
CA GLU A 140 10.70 -20.93 -5.08
C GLU A 140 10.82 -20.12 -6.39
N GLU A 141 10.48 -20.71 -7.52
CA GLU A 141 10.51 -20.03 -8.82
C GLU A 141 9.48 -18.89 -8.88
N ALA A 142 8.26 -19.14 -8.42
CA ALA A 142 7.21 -18.12 -8.38
C ALA A 142 7.58 -16.97 -7.43
N LEU A 143 8.10 -17.27 -6.26
CA LEU A 143 8.53 -16.28 -5.26
C LEU A 143 9.69 -15.41 -5.78
N GLU A 144 10.64 -15.98 -6.51
CA GLU A 144 11.79 -15.24 -7.06
C GLU A 144 11.34 -14.05 -7.91
N ASN A 145 10.32 -14.22 -8.72
CA ASN A 145 9.77 -13.16 -9.56
C ASN A 145 9.07 -12.06 -8.74
N LEU A 146 8.37 -12.43 -7.68
CA LEU A 146 7.78 -11.45 -6.76
C LEU A 146 8.87 -10.65 -6.05
N LEU A 147 9.91 -11.31 -5.56
CA LEU A 147 11.03 -10.65 -4.90
C LEU A 147 11.75 -9.69 -5.84
N LEU A 148 11.90 -10.06 -7.11
CA LEU A 148 12.47 -9.18 -8.12
C LEU A 148 11.65 -7.91 -8.29
N LEU A 149 10.33 -8.02 -8.39
CA LEU A 149 9.43 -6.87 -8.49
C LEU A 149 9.55 -5.94 -7.27
N LEU A 150 9.51 -6.51 -6.07
CA LEU A 150 9.56 -5.74 -4.83
C LEU A 150 10.96 -5.14 -4.59
N SER A 151 12.04 -5.82 -4.98
CA SER A 151 13.42 -5.40 -4.72
C SER A 151 13.91 -4.33 -5.67
N GLU A 152 13.45 -4.27 -6.90
CA GLU A 152 13.87 -3.24 -7.86
C GLU A 152 13.68 -1.80 -7.34
N LYS A 153 12.88 -1.64 -6.29
CA LYS A 153 12.54 -0.34 -5.72
C LYS A 153 12.92 -0.14 -4.25
N LEU A 154 13.52 -1.14 -3.62
CA LEU A 154 14.15 -0.96 -2.30
C LEU A 154 15.36 -0.02 -2.34
N PHE A 155 15.84 0.35 -3.52
CA PHE A 155 16.88 1.36 -3.71
C PHE A 155 16.37 2.80 -3.71
N ILE A 156 15.07 3.03 -3.65
CA ILE A 156 14.55 4.37 -3.36
C ILE A 156 14.68 4.54 -1.84
N LYS A 157 15.78 5.10 -1.42
CA LYS A 157 16.01 5.45 -0.01
C LYS A 157 14.88 6.35 0.49
N PHE A 158 14.22 5.86 1.49
CA PHE A 158 13.31 6.66 2.30
C PHE A 158 14.08 7.73 3.07
#